data_6181c7601574a441d850224f23816b42
#
_entry.id   6181c7601574a441d850224f23816b42
#
_cell.length_a   1.000
_cell.length_b   1.000
_cell.length_c   1.000
_cell.angle_alpha   90.00
_cell.angle_beta   90.00
_cell.angle_gamma   90.00
#
_symmetry.space_group_name_H-M   'P 1'
#
loop_
_entity.id
_entity.type
_entity.pdbx_description
1 polymer ?
#
loop_
_entity_poly.entity_id
_entity_poly.type
_entity_poly.pdbx_seq_one_letter_code
_entity_poly.pdbx_strand_id
1 'polypeptide(L)'
;MRLKKFFLSLGCIILFIACAEAQSFETGGIVGMEYDLKILKGWHFNAGTQVRFNHNFTHYDRWKVTAGTDYTFWKKRIKIGATYSLLNYQDDEGFFDWRHRITGSLTLSQKFGIAKLSYRAAFQSTFRDESRGDYKFNPKTYMRNRLQCTFSIPGKPVKLYVSEEFWWRLYHPGKNIIDELRTTAGVKYEVRKHHTLDFFLRLSDEVQVKNPEHKLMIGFTYSID
;
A
#
# COMPACT_ATOMS: atom_id res chain seq x y z
N MET A 1 32.82 7.21 7.27
CA MET A 1 32.99 5.73 7.34
C MET A 1 31.73 4.98 7.77
N ARG A 2 30.89 5.48 8.70
CA ARG A 2 29.66 4.81 9.16
C ARG A 2 28.55 4.75 8.11
N LEU A 3 28.40 5.77 7.25
CA LEU A 3 27.37 5.83 6.20
C LEU A 3 27.59 4.78 5.10
N LYS A 4 28.83 4.54 4.68
CA LYS A 4 29.17 3.49 3.69
C LYS A 4 28.83 2.07 4.17
N LYS A 5 29.05 1.79 5.48
CA LYS A 5 28.70 0.50 6.08
C LYS A 5 27.19 0.29 6.16
N PHE A 6 26.40 1.36 6.38
CA PHE A 6 24.95 1.31 6.41
C PHE A 6 24.37 1.00 5.03
N PHE A 7 24.88 1.63 3.96
CA PHE A 7 24.46 1.34 2.58
C PHE A 7 24.90 -0.06 2.13
N LEU A 8 26.04 -0.56 2.60
CA LEU A 8 26.50 -1.91 2.28
C LEU A 8 25.60 -2.97 2.96
N SER A 9 25.22 -2.76 4.24
CA SER A 9 24.31 -3.67 4.94
C SER A 9 22.89 -3.64 4.37
N LEU A 10 22.40 -2.49 3.93
CA LEU A 10 21.10 -2.36 3.27
C LEU A 10 21.11 -3.04 1.91
N GLY A 11 22.20 -2.93 1.14
CA GLY A 11 22.40 -3.64 -0.12
C GLY A 11 22.46 -5.16 0.04
N CYS A 12 23.08 -5.66 1.11
CA CYS A 12 23.11 -7.09 1.42
C CYS A 12 21.73 -7.63 1.80
N ILE A 13 20.91 -6.87 2.53
CA ILE A 13 19.54 -7.28 2.89
C ILE A 13 18.65 -7.36 1.62
N ILE A 14 18.81 -6.42 0.69
CA ILE A 14 18.07 -6.44 -0.59
C ILE A 14 18.54 -7.62 -1.46
N LEU A 15 19.81 -7.97 -1.46
CA LEU A 15 20.35 -9.13 -2.19
C LEU A 15 19.93 -10.49 -1.59
N PHE A 16 19.73 -10.58 -0.29
CA PHE A 16 19.24 -11.80 0.36
C PHE A 16 17.77 -12.12 0.04
N ILE A 17 16.95 -11.09 -0.25
CA ILE A 17 15.56 -11.26 -0.68
C ILE A 17 15.48 -11.79 -2.13
N ALA A 18 16.54 -11.60 -2.94
CA ALA A 18 16.57 -12.03 -4.35
C ALA A 18 16.95 -13.51 -4.55
N CYS A 19 17.31 -14.24 -3.49
CA CYS A 19 17.75 -15.65 -3.60
C CYS A 19 16.69 -16.67 -3.17
N ALA A 20 15.42 -16.28 -2.95
CA ALA A 20 14.36 -17.24 -2.68
C ALA A 20 13.83 -17.82 -3.99
N GLU A 21 14.13 -19.07 -4.18
CA GLU A 21 13.65 -20.10 -5.11
C GLU A 21 12.62 -19.71 -6.18
N ALA A 22 12.82 -20.29 -7.39
CA ALA A 22 12.06 -20.21 -8.63
C ALA A 22 10.56 -20.56 -8.51
N GLN A 23 9.81 -19.83 -7.71
CA GLN A 23 8.35 -19.77 -7.77
C GLN A 23 7.98 -18.62 -8.72
N SER A 24 6.87 -18.72 -9.39
CA SER A 24 6.41 -17.79 -10.41
C SER A 24 6.49 -16.33 -9.94
N PHE A 25 7.52 -15.62 -10.40
CA PHE A 25 7.75 -14.23 -10.05
C PHE A 25 7.06 -13.34 -11.09
N GLU A 26 6.03 -12.66 -10.69
CA GLU A 26 5.28 -11.76 -11.54
C GLU A 26 5.72 -10.31 -11.36
N THR A 27 5.88 -9.56 -12.45
CA THR A 27 6.12 -8.11 -12.41
C THR A 27 4.91 -7.35 -12.89
N GLY A 28 4.75 -6.11 -12.41
CA GLY A 28 3.65 -5.25 -12.81
C GLY A 28 3.87 -3.78 -12.48
N GLY A 29 2.89 -2.97 -12.86
CA GLY A 29 2.93 -1.52 -12.72
C GLY A 29 1.78 -0.96 -11.89
N ILE A 30 2.04 0.15 -11.20
CA ILE A 30 1.04 0.93 -10.47
C ILE A 30 1.22 2.39 -10.85
N VAL A 31 0.17 3.01 -11.38
CA VAL A 31 0.14 4.45 -11.63
C VAL A 31 -1.04 5.04 -10.88
N GLY A 32 -0.81 6.13 -10.17
CA GLY A 32 -1.85 6.75 -9.34
C GLY A 32 -1.75 8.26 -9.25
N MET A 33 -2.86 8.83 -8.83
CA MET A 33 -2.99 10.23 -8.46
C MET A 33 -3.74 10.33 -7.14
N GLU A 34 -3.26 11.16 -6.23
CA GLU A 34 -3.86 11.39 -4.93
C GLU A 34 -4.05 12.90 -4.70
N TYR A 35 -5.14 13.24 -4.05
CA TYR A 35 -5.48 14.60 -3.66
C TYR A 35 -5.83 14.61 -2.17
N ASP A 36 -5.17 15.46 -1.40
CA ASP A 36 -5.44 15.68 0.03
C ASP A 36 -5.85 17.13 0.25
N LEU A 37 -7.09 17.36 0.65
CA LEU A 37 -7.63 18.68 0.93
C LEU A 37 -7.83 18.87 2.43
N LYS A 38 -7.10 19.81 3.00
CA LYS A 38 -7.33 20.23 4.38
C LYS A 38 -8.60 21.06 4.48
N ILE A 39 -9.67 20.51 5.10
CA ILE A 39 -10.95 21.18 5.27
C ILE A 39 -10.93 22.06 6.52
N LEU A 40 -10.52 21.51 7.64
CA LEU A 40 -10.46 22.18 8.95
C LEU A 40 -9.17 21.79 9.68
N LYS A 41 -8.92 22.40 10.85
CA LYS A 41 -7.75 22.03 11.66
C LYS A 41 -7.82 20.55 12.06
N GLY A 42 -6.89 19.76 11.51
CA GLY A 42 -6.81 18.33 11.72
C GLY A 42 -7.70 17.48 10.81
N TRP A 43 -8.72 18.04 10.15
CA TRP A 43 -9.59 17.35 9.21
C TRP A 43 -9.11 17.49 7.78
N HIS A 44 -9.00 16.35 7.11
CA HIS A 44 -8.63 16.24 5.71
C HIS A 44 -9.66 15.40 4.95
N PHE A 45 -9.94 15.80 3.72
CA PHE A 45 -10.60 14.99 2.73
C PHE A 45 -9.54 14.50 1.75
N ASN A 46 -9.58 13.22 1.41
CA ASN A 46 -8.68 12.62 0.44
C ASN A 46 -9.46 11.92 -0.65
N ALA A 47 -8.98 12.09 -1.87
CA ALA A 47 -9.48 11.42 -3.06
C ALA A 47 -8.30 10.88 -3.87
N GLY A 48 -8.51 9.84 -4.65
CA GLY A 48 -7.44 9.31 -5.48
C GLY A 48 -7.93 8.33 -6.52
N THR A 49 -7.11 8.13 -7.51
CA THR A 49 -7.30 7.11 -8.52
C THR A 49 -6.02 6.33 -8.73
N GLN A 50 -6.14 5.07 -9.09
CA GLN A 50 -5.00 4.18 -9.31
C GLN A 50 -5.35 3.15 -10.36
N VAL A 51 -4.44 2.94 -11.30
CA VAL A 51 -4.48 1.84 -12.28
C VAL A 51 -3.34 0.89 -11.97
N ARG A 52 -3.59 -0.40 -12.12
CA ARG A 52 -2.60 -1.45 -11.94
C ARG A 52 -2.57 -2.36 -13.16
N PHE A 53 -1.35 -2.77 -13.51
CA PHE A 53 -1.05 -3.73 -14.56
C PHE A 53 -0.28 -4.91 -13.97
N ASN A 54 -0.57 -6.11 -14.46
CA ASN A 54 0.09 -7.37 -14.09
C ASN A 54 0.77 -7.99 -15.32
N HIS A 55 1.24 -9.24 -15.19
CA HIS A 55 1.82 -10.05 -16.26
C HIS A 55 2.86 -9.27 -17.10
N ASN A 56 3.90 -8.77 -16.41
CA ASN A 56 4.96 -7.98 -17.03
C ASN A 56 4.44 -6.72 -17.74
N PHE A 57 3.49 -6.03 -17.13
CA PHE A 57 2.82 -4.79 -17.60
C PHE A 57 1.89 -4.98 -18.80
N THR A 58 1.65 -6.21 -19.27
CA THR A 58 0.85 -6.47 -20.47
C THR A 58 -0.64 -6.62 -20.20
N HIS A 59 -1.00 -6.96 -18.95
CA HIS A 59 -2.39 -7.20 -18.57
C HIS A 59 -2.90 -6.12 -17.62
N TYR A 60 -4.08 -5.57 -17.92
CA TYR A 60 -4.79 -4.68 -17.00
C TYR A 60 -5.34 -5.51 -15.83
N ASP A 61 -4.96 -5.17 -14.59
CA ASP A 61 -5.47 -5.85 -13.40
C ASP A 61 -6.70 -5.12 -12.83
N ARG A 62 -6.55 -3.84 -12.58
CA ARG A 62 -7.65 -3.07 -11.95
C ARG A 62 -7.49 -1.57 -12.06
N TRP A 63 -8.63 -0.91 -12.01
CA TRP A 63 -8.73 0.50 -11.70
C TRP A 63 -9.39 0.68 -10.34
N LYS A 64 -8.97 1.67 -9.59
CA LYS A 64 -9.50 2.00 -8.28
C LYS A 64 -9.71 3.50 -8.17
N VAL A 65 -10.90 3.90 -7.73
CA VAL A 65 -11.20 5.25 -7.26
C VAL A 65 -11.43 5.20 -5.77
N THR A 66 -10.94 6.20 -5.06
CA THR A 66 -10.98 6.26 -3.60
C THR A 66 -11.43 7.64 -3.16
N ALA A 67 -12.31 7.69 -2.17
CA ALA A 67 -12.66 8.90 -1.44
C ALA A 67 -12.66 8.61 0.05
N GLY A 68 -12.22 9.56 0.86
CA GLY A 68 -12.13 9.35 2.29
C GLY A 68 -11.94 10.62 3.08
N THR A 69 -11.92 10.46 4.38
CA THR A 69 -11.63 11.54 5.30
C THR A 69 -10.74 11.03 6.42
N ASP A 70 -9.91 11.90 6.94
CA ASP A 70 -9.12 11.62 8.12
C ASP A 70 -9.07 12.80 9.09
N TYR A 71 -8.90 12.47 10.37
CA TYR A 71 -8.74 13.42 11.44
C TYR A 71 -7.45 13.15 12.19
N THR A 72 -6.60 14.19 12.25
CA THR A 72 -5.29 14.13 12.91
C THR A 72 -5.31 14.99 14.19
N PHE A 73 -4.96 14.39 15.30
CA PHE A 73 -4.96 15.03 16.62
C PHE A 73 -3.71 14.66 17.45
N TRP A 74 -3.69 15.09 18.71
CA TRP A 74 -2.59 14.88 19.66
C TRP A 74 -1.20 15.19 19.06
N LYS A 75 -0.96 16.48 18.79
CA LYS A 75 0.31 16.97 18.23
C LYS A 75 0.70 16.27 16.92
N LYS A 76 -0.28 15.91 16.10
CA LYS A 76 -0.13 15.17 14.81
C LYS A 76 0.46 13.75 14.97
N ARG A 77 0.31 13.13 16.14
CA ARG A 77 0.80 11.77 16.38
C ARG A 77 -0.23 10.69 16.09
N ILE A 78 -1.51 11.01 16.25
CA ILE A 78 -2.61 10.07 16.02
C ILE A 78 -3.44 10.58 14.87
N LYS A 79 -3.72 9.68 13.91
CA LYS A 79 -4.62 9.92 12.79
C LYS A 79 -5.61 8.77 12.69
N ILE A 80 -6.90 9.09 12.68
CA ILE A 80 -7.98 8.15 12.36
C ILE A 80 -8.53 8.49 10.99
N GLY A 81 -8.94 7.49 10.23
CA GLY A 81 -9.46 7.71 8.89
C GLY A 81 -10.46 6.66 8.46
N ALA A 82 -11.36 7.06 7.59
CA ALA A 82 -12.30 6.21 6.91
C ALA A 82 -12.23 6.46 5.41
N THR A 83 -12.25 5.38 4.64
CA THR A 83 -12.06 5.44 3.18
C THR A 83 -13.02 4.48 2.51
N TYR A 84 -13.68 4.94 1.47
CA TYR A 84 -14.42 4.13 0.52
C TYR A 84 -13.64 4.04 -0.79
N SER A 85 -13.64 2.87 -1.42
CA SER A 85 -13.04 2.67 -2.74
C SER A 85 -13.97 1.86 -3.62
N LEU A 86 -14.13 2.33 -4.84
CA LEU A 86 -14.72 1.58 -5.94
C LEU A 86 -13.58 0.99 -6.76
N LEU A 87 -13.66 -0.31 -7.02
CA LEU A 87 -12.64 -1.04 -7.77
C LEU A 87 -13.29 -1.75 -8.96
N ASN A 88 -12.66 -1.65 -10.10
CA ASN A 88 -12.99 -2.43 -11.29
C ASN A 88 -11.83 -3.37 -11.55
N TYR A 89 -12.06 -4.66 -11.36
CA TYR A 89 -11.08 -5.72 -11.61
C TYR A 89 -11.35 -6.36 -12.96
N GLN A 90 -10.30 -6.70 -13.67
CA GLN A 90 -10.38 -7.63 -14.78
C GLN A 90 -9.89 -8.99 -14.32
N ASP A 91 -10.65 -10.05 -14.60
CA ASP A 91 -10.21 -11.42 -14.37
C ASP A 91 -9.37 -11.94 -15.55
N ASP A 92 -8.82 -13.15 -15.41
CA ASP A 92 -7.96 -13.76 -16.44
C ASP A 92 -8.74 -14.10 -17.73
N GLU A 93 -10.06 -14.16 -17.67
CA GLU A 93 -10.94 -14.38 -18.82
C GLU A 93 -11.36 -13.06 -19.51
N GLY A 94 -10.92 -11.92 -18.95
CA GLY A 94 -11.19 -10.59 -19.49
C GLY A 94 -12.50 -9.94 -19.03
N PHE A 95 -13.25 -10.58 -18.11
CA PHE A 95 -14.47 -10.02 -17.55
C PHE A 95 -14.17 -8.99 -16.46
N PHE A 96 -15.00 -7.96 -16.37
CA PHE A 96 -14.89 -6.93 -15.36
C PHE A 96 -15.79 -7.21 -14.17
N ASP A 97 -15.21 -7.10 -12.95
CA ASP A 97 -15.89 -7.28 -11.67
C ASP A 97 -15.80 -6.00 -10.84
N TRP A 98 -16.94 -5.44 -10.47
CA TRP A 98 -17.01 -4.27 -9.61
C TRP A 98 -16.99 -4.68 -8.15
N ARG A 99 -16.14 -4.01 -7.38
CA ARG A 99 -16.01 -4.26 -5.94
C ARG A 99 -16.06 -2.97 -5.16
N HIS A 100 -16.76 -3.03 -4.04
CA HIS A 100 -16.87 -1.95 -3.08
C HIS A 100 -15.98 -2.26 -1.88
N ARG A 101 -15.16 -1.31 -1.47
CA ARG A 101 -14.25 -1.49 -0.35
C ARG A 101 -14.40 -0.38 0.65
N ILE A 102 -14.59 -0.75 1.92
CA ILE A 102 -14.61 0.15 3.06
C ILE A 102 -13.38 -0.14 3.90
N THR A 103 -12.69 0.92 4.34
CA THR A 103 -11.50 0.81 5.18
C THR A 103 -11.55 1.82 6.31
N GLY A 104 -11.50 1.36 7.55
CA GLY A 104 -11.24 2.17 8.74
C GLY A 104 -9.78 2.05 9.14
N SER A 105 -9.13 3.12 9.58
CA SER A 105 -7.70 3.07 9.94
C SER A 105 -7.35 3.94 11.14
N LEU A 106 -6.38 3.48 11.91
CA LEU A 106 -5.70 4.20 12.97
C LEU A 106 -4.21 4.24 12.65
N THR A 107 -3.62 5.44 12.64
CA THR A 107 -2.18 5.60 12.41
C THR A 107 -1.56 6.32 13.62
N LEU A 108 -0.51 5.72 14.15
CA LEU A 108 0.36 6.30 15.17
C LEU A 108 1.66 6.72 14.53
N SER A 109 2.17 7.91 14.83
CA SER A 109 3.40 8.42 14.23
C SER A 109 4.26 9.13 15.26
N GLN A 110 5.57 8.88 15.20
CA GLN A 110 6.55 9.57 16.02
C GLN A 110 7.74 10.00 15.16
N LYS A 111 8.19 11.25 15.34
CA LYS A 111 9.35 11.79 14.64
C LYS A 111 10.57 11.75 15.57
N PHE A 112 11.72 11.31 15.03
CA PHE A 112 13.02 11.21 15.68
C PHE A 112 14.07 11.87 14.76
N GLY A 113 14.33 13.14 14.96
CA GLY A 113 15.23 13.89 14.09
C GLY A 113 14.77 13.88 12.63
N ILE A 114 15.58 13.30 11.76
CA ILE A 114 15.30 13.15 10.31
C ILE A 114 14.38 11.95 10.01
N ALA A 115 14.23 11.02 10.94
CA ALA A 115 13.42 9.82 10.79
C ALA A 115 12.02 10.02 11.37
N LYS A 116 10.99 9.46 10.70
CA LYS A 116 9.63 9.35 11.19
C LYS A 116 9.23 7.88 11.14
N LEU A 117 8.86 7.33 12.28
CA LEU A 117 8.26 6.00 12.39
C LEU A 117 6.75 6.14 12.44
N SER A 118 6.05 5.30 11.68
CA SER A 118 4.58 5.27 11.63
C SER A 118 4.09 3.82 11.67
N TYR A 119 3.12 3.56 12.52
CA TYR A 119 2.38 2.29 12.56
C TYR A 119 0.93 2.56 12.18
N ARG A 120 0.39 1.79 11.24
CA ARG A 120 -1.01 1.86 10.82
C ARG A 120 -1.69 0.52 10.99
N ALA A 121 -2.75 0.49 11.80
CA ALA A 121 -3.72 -0.59 11.82
C ALA A 121 -4.92 -0.18 10.96
N ALA A 122 -5.40 -1.08 10.09
CA ALA A 122 -6.54 -0.81 9.23
C ALA A 122 -7.43 -2.06 9.11
N PHE A 123 -8.72 -1.86 9.32
CA PHE A 123 -9.75 -2.86 9.06
C PHE A 123 -10.36 -2.59 7.70
N GLN A 124 -10.33 -3.59 6.82
CA GLN A 124 -10.76 -3.48 5.44
C GLN A 124 -11.74 -4.57 5.09
N SER A 125 -12.90 -4.20 4.53
CA SER A 125 -13.87 -5.14 3.97
C SER A 125 -14.10 -4.84 2.50
N THR A 126 -14.06 -5.86 1.67
CA THR A 126 -14.27 -5.78 0.22
C THR A 126 -15.44 -6.64 -0.17
N PHE A 127 -16.46 -6.01 -0.71
CA PHE A 127 -17.70 -6.62 -1.19
C PHE A 127 -17.62 -6.82 -2.70
N ARG A 128 -18.06 -7.98 -3.17
CA ARG A 128 -18.17 -8.33 -4.59
C ARG A 128 -19.64 -8.41 -4.97
N ASP A 129 -19.93 -8.19 -6.24
CA ASP A 129 -21.24 -8.47 -6.80
C ASP A 129 -21.41 -10.00 -6.92
N GLU A 130 -22.47 -10.54 -6.32
CA GLU A 130 -22.78 -11.98 -6.31
C GLU A 130 -23.58 -12.42 -7.55
N SER A 131 -23.91 -11.50 -8.45
CA SER A 131 -24.67 -11.81 -9.68
C SER A 131 -23.97 -12.80 -10.63
N ARG A 132 -22.65 -13.00 -10.46
CA ARG A 132 -21.81 -13.88 -11.28
C ARG A 132 -21.30 -15.14 -10.58
N GLY A 133 -21.76 -15.43 -9.37
CA GLY A 133 -21.36 -16.63 -8.64
C GLY A 133 -21.43 -16.50 -7.14
N ASP A 134 -21.59 -17.61 -6.49
CA ASP A 134 -21.57 -17.71 -5.03
C ASP A 134 -20.15 -17.51 -4.50
N TYR A 135 -19.85 -16.34 -3.99
CA TYR A 135 -18.58 -16.09 -3.30
C TYR A 135 -18.68 -16.58 -1.86
N LYS A 136 -18.05 -17.69 -1.57
CA LYS A 136 -18.05 -18.36 -0.26
C LYS A 136 -17.71 -17.42 0.92
N PHE A 137 -17.04 -16.30 0.65
CA PHE A 137 -16.63 -15.28 1.64
C PHE A 137 -16.84 -13.87 1.07
N ASN A 138 -18.04 -13.36 1.19
CA ASN A 138 -18.39 -12.00 0.87
C ASN A 138 -19.01 -11.34 2.12
N PRO A 139 -18.40 -10.29 2.70
CA PRO A 139 -17.19 -9.59 2.23
C PRO A 139 -15.87 -10.33 2.57
N LYS A 140 -14.85 -10.13 1.73
CA LYS A 140 -13.46 -10.50 2.05
C LYS A 140 -12.87 -9.45 2.99
N THR A 141 -12.58 -9.85 4.22
CA THR A 141 -12.19 -8.93 5.30
C THR A 141 -10.76 -9.16 5.75
N TYR A 142 -10.04 -8.05 5.95
CA TYR A 142 -8.65 -8.05 6.42
C TYR A 142 -8.42 -7.09 7.57
N MET A 143 -7.57 -7.51 8.50
CA MET A 143 -6.84 -6.61 9.38
C MET A 143 -5.45 -6.39 8.80
N ARG A 144 -5.12 -5.15 8.47
CA ARG A 144 -3.86 -4.77 7.85
C ARG A 144 -3.03 -3.98 8.85
N ASN A 145 -1.79 -4.40 9.04
CA ASN A 145 -0.86 -3.75 9.95
C ASN A 145 0.38 -3.33 9.19
N ARG A 146 0.67 -2.03 9.12
CA ARG A 146 1.82 -1.50 8.40
C ARG A 146 2.74 -0.72 9.33
N LEU A 147 4.00 -1.10 9.34
CA LEU A 147 5.09 -0.34 9.93
C LEU A 147 5.87 0.37 8.82
N GLN A 148 6.10 1.67 8.96
CA GLN A 148 6.81 2.47 7.97
C GLN A 148 7.84 3.38 8.64
N CYS A 149 9.06 3.37 8.12
CA CYS A 149 10.09 4.33 8.45
C CYS A 149 10.32 5.28 7.28
N THR A 150 10.31 6.59 7.54
CA THR A 150 10.51 7.63 6.52
C THR A 150 11.67 8.52 6.95
N PHE A 151 12.64 8.74 6.07
CA PHE A 151 13.80 9.58 6.28
C PHE A 151 13.70 10.85 5.42
N SER A 152 13.69 12.02 6.06
CA SER A 152 13.72 13.31 5.36
C SER A 152 15.17 13.74 5.18
N ILE A 153 15.60 14.02 3.95
CA ILE A 153 16.97 14.49 3.68
C ILE A 153 17.03 16.00 3.98
N PRO A 154 17.84 16.43 4.96
CA PRO A 154 17.95 17.84 5.31
C PRO A 154 18.35 18.70 4.11
N GLY A 155 17.64 19.82 3.90
CA GLY A 155 17.94 20.75 2.80
C GLY A 155 17.59 20.25 1.40
N LYS A 156 16.96 19.08 1.28
CA LYS A 156 16.49 18.52 0.00
C LYS A 156 14.99 18.23 0.05
N PRO A 157 14.26 18.44 -1.04
CA PRO A 157 12.83 18.11 -1.13
C PRO A 157 12.59 16.60 -1.34
N VAL A 158 13.38 15.77 -0.69
CA VAL A 158 13.41 14.30 -0.87
C VAL A 158 13.17 13.60 0.45
N LYS A 159 12.29 12.61 0.42
CA LYS A 159 12.04 11.67 1.53
C LYS A 159 12.18 10.25 1.02
N LEU A 160 12.99 9.45 1.71
CA LEU A 160 13.10 8.02 1.47
C LEU A 160 12.21 7.28 2.46
N TYR A 161 11.60 6.17 2.06
CA TYR A 161 10.85 5.35 3.00
C TYR A 161 10.96 3.86 2.70
N VAL A 162 10.76 3.09 3.74
CA VAL A 162 10.57 1.64 3.68
C VAL A 162 9.40 1.29 4.58
N SER A 163 8.59 0.35 4.16
CA SER A 163 7.46 -0.15 4.96
C SER A 163 7.26 -1.63 4.76
N GLU A 164 6.78 -2.27 5.82
CA GLU A 164 6.33 -3.65 5.84
C GLU A 164 4.86 -3.69 6.25
N GLU A 165 4.02 -4.41 5.52
CA GLU A 165 2.60 -4.51 5.76
C GLU A 165 2.16 -5.97 5.76
N PHE A 166 1.50 -6.39 6.86
CA PHE A 166 0.90 -7.71 7.03
C PHE A 166 -0.58 -7.64 6.71
N TRP A 167 -1.05 -8.57 5.90
CA TRP A 167 -2.46 -8.73 5.55
C TRP A 167 -3.01 -9.96 6.24
N TRP A 168 -3.68 -9.76 7.33
CA TRP A 168 -4.31 -10.81 8.11
C TRP A 168 -5.76 -10.97 7.67
N ARG A 169 -6.06 -12.08 6.99
CA ARG A 169 -7.40 -12.41 6.52
C ARG A 169 -8.24 -12.93 7.67
N LEU A 170 -9.35 -12.26 7.90
CA LEU A 170 -10.32 -12.61 8.92
C LEU A 170 -11.46 -13.43 8.31
N TYR A 171 -12.13 -14.24 9.15
CA TYR A 171 -13.29 -15.05 8.75
C TYR A 171 -13.02 -15.99 7.57
N HIS A 172 -11.79 -16.44 7.43
CA HIS A 172 -11.47 -17.52 6.49
C HIS A 172 -11.94 -18.88 7.07
N PRO A 173 -12.43 -19.85 6.26
CA PRO A 173 -12.90 -21.14 6.79
C PRO A 173 -11.83 -21.82 7.61
N GLY A 174 -12.20 -22.09 8.84
CA GLY A 174 -11.40 -22.84 9.79
C GLY A 174 -10.40 -22.02 10.60
N LYS A 175 -9.82 -20.93 10.10
CA LYS A 175 -8.86 -20.11 10.86
C LYS A 175 -8.54 -18.76 10.18
N ASN A 176 -8.13 -17.79 10.97
CA ASN A 176 -7.53 -16.58 10.45
C ASN A 176 -6.09 -16.86 9.98
N ILE A 177 -5.71 -16.36 8.83
CA ILE A 177 -4.38 -16.56 8.24
C ILE A 177 -3.73 -15.25 7.85
N ILE A 178 -2.39 -15.19 7.88
CA ILE A 178 -1.64 -14.13 7.20
C ILE A 178 -1.62 -14.51 5.72
N ASP A 179 -2.31 -13.71 4.91
CA ASP A 179 -2.57 -13.98 3.50
C ASP A 179 -1.43 -13.43 2.64
N GLU A 180 -0.91 -12.26 3.02
CA GLU A 180 0.08 -11.54 2.24
C GLU A 180 1.00 -10.68 3.11
N LEU A 181 2.28 -10.65 2.74
CA LEU A 181 3.29 -9.70 3.23
C LEU A 181 3.62 -8.72 2.11
N ARG A 182 3.75 -7.44 2.44
CA ARG A 182 4.14 -6.40 1.48
C ARG A 182 5.29 -5.57 1.98
N THR A 183 6.42 -5.73 1.35
CA THR A 183 7.56 -4.83 1.52
C THR A 183 7.48 -3.72 0.47
N THR A 184 7.59 -2.46 0.88
CA THR A 184 7.61 -1.33 -0.06
C THR A 184 8.77 -0.41 0.29
N ALA A 185 9.59 -0.07 -0.69
CA ALA A 185 10.62 0.95 -0.61
C ALA A 185 10.39 2.03 -1.65
N GLY A 186 10.55 3.30 -1.30
CA GLY A 186 10.27 4.37 -2.25
C GLY A 186 10.92 5.70 -1.91
N VAL A 187 10.79 6.60 -2.86
CA VAL A 187 11.33 7.96 -2.85
C VAL A 187 10.22 8.94 -3.16
N LYS A 188 9.95 9.85 -2.23
CA LYS A 188 9.05 10.98 -2.43
C LYS A 188 9.87 12.22 -2.75
N TYR A 189 9.55 12.86 -3.87
CA TYR A 189 10.16 14.09 -4.33
C TYR A 189 9.14 15.21 -4.41
N GLU A 190 9.29 16.25 -3.60
CA GLU A 190 8.45 17.44 -3.63
C GLU A 190 8.92 18.36 -4.77
N VAL A 191 8.21 18.33 -5.91
CA VAL A 191 8.55 19.10 -7.11
C VAL A 191 8.35 20.59 -6.87
N ARG A 192 7.28 20.94 -6.19
CA ARG A 192 6.94 22.27 -5.71
C ARG A 192 6.02 22.14 -4.49
N LYS A 193 5.79 23.25 -3.81
CA LYS A 193 4.85 23.29 -2.68
C LYS A 193 3.52 22.62 -3.06
N HIS A 194 3.07 21.67 -2.24
CA HIS A 194 1.84 20.87 -2.42
C HIS A 194 1.86 19.86 -3.57
N HIS A 195 2.98 19.62 -4.23
CA HIS A 195 3.07 18.66 -5.34
C HIS A 195 4.20 17.67 -5.11
N THR A 196 3.86 16.42 -4.93
CA THR A 196 4.81 15.34 -4.61
C THR A 196 4.72 14.23 -5.65
N LEU A 197 5.87 13.77 -6.14
CA LEU A 197 6.03 12.54 -6.91
C LEU A 197 6.52 11.44 -5.98
N ASP A 198 5.89 10.28 -6.01
CA ASP A 198 6.26 9.09 -5.25
C ASP A 198 6.60 7.96 -6.22
N PHE A 199 7.86 7.55 -6.23
CA PHE A 199 8.34 6.37 -6.95
C PHE A 199 8.61 5.26 -5.95
N PHE A 200 8.11 4.06 -6.20
CA PHE A 200 8.30 2.96 -5.28
C PHE A 200 8.39 1.59 -5.96
N LEU A 201 9.08 0.69 -5.28
CA LEU A 201 9.06 -0.73 -5.54
C LEU A 201 8.29 -1.41 -4.42
N ARG A 202 7.39 -2.31 -4.78
CA ARG A 202 6.60 -3.11 -3.84
C ARG A 202 6.74 -4.58 -4.18
N LEU A 203 7.27 -5.33 -3.24
CA LEU A 203 7.22 -6.78 -3.24
C LEU A 203 5.99 -7.22 -2.45
N SER A 204 5.19 -8.09 -3.03
CA SER A 204 4.03 -8.71 -2.40
C SER A 204 4.21 -10.22 -2.44
N ASP A 205 4.28 -10.83 -1.26
CA ASP A 205 4.51 -12.25 -1.09
C ASP A 205 3.27 -12.88 -0.45
N GLU A 206 2.61 -13.78 -1.16
CA GLU A 206 1.56 -14.59 -0.56
C GLU A 206 2.19 -15.60 0.39
N VAL A 207 1.59 -15.74 1.59
CA VAL A 207 2.04 -16.67 2.62
C VAL A 207 0.87 -17.49 3.13
N GLN A 208 1.15 -18.66 3.68
CA GLN A 208 0.14 -19.61 4.22
C GLN A 208 -0.94 -20.02 3.19
N VAL A 209 -0.61 -19.97 1.90
CA VAL A 209 -1.43 -20.47 0.79
C VAL A 209 -0.74 -21.65 0.11
N LYS A 210 -1.50 -22.48 -0.61
CA LYS A 210 -0.99 -23.74 -1.20
C LYS A 210 0.03 -23.50 -2.32
N ASN A 211 -0.19 -22.45 -3.13
CA ASN A 211 0.68 -22.05 -4.23
C ASN A 211 0.93 -20.53 -4.07
N PRO A 212 1.96 -20.10 -3.35
CA PRO A 212 2.21 -18.69 -3.10
C PRO A 212 2.71 -17.99 -4.37
N GLU A 213 2.18 -16.81 -4.63
CA GLU A 213 2.63 -15.93 -5.71
C GLU A 213 3.51 -14.82 -5.14
N HIS A 214 4.56 -14.48 -5.91
CA HIS A 214 5.45 -13.36 -5.60
C HIS A 214 5.32 -12.29 -6.69
N LYS A 215 4.95 -11.07 -6.29
CA LYS A 215 4.71 -9.97 -7.24
C LYS A 215 5.60 -8.78 -6.93
N LEU A 216 6.39 -8.35 -7.92
CA LEU A 216 7.12 -7.08 -7.87
C LEU A 216 6.36 -6.02 -8.65
N MET A 217 5.95 -4.96 -7.98
CA MET A 217 5.25 -3.84 -8.59
C MET A 217 6.14 -2.60 -8.59
N ILE A 218 6.31 -2.00 -9.75
CA ILE A 218 6.92 -0.68 -9.90
C ILE A 218 5.81 0.35 -9.85
N GLY A 219 5.91 1.32 -8.96
CA GLY A 219 4.83 2.28 -8.74
C GLY A 219 5.25 3.72 -8.92
N PHE A 220 4.31 4.49 -9.43
CA PHE A 220 4.38 5.94 -9.53
C PHE A 220 3.08 6.56 -9.04
N THR A 221 3.16 7.54 -8.15
CA THR A 221 1.99 8.30 -7.69
C THR A 221 2.29 9.79 -7.68
N TYR A 222 1.39 10.57 -8.24
CA TYR A 222 1.40 12.02 -8.14
C TYR A 222 0.41 12.48 -7.07
N SER A 223 0.89 13.25 -6.09
CA SER A 223 0.06 13.72 -4.98
C SER A 223 0.01 15.24 -4.96
N ILE A 224 -1.18 15.78 -4.68
CA ILE A 224 -1.47 17.19 -4.45
C ILE A 224 -2.02 17.34 -3.03
N ASP A 225 -1.34 18.16 -2.17
CA ASP A 225 -1.67 18.36 -0.75
C ASP A 225 -2.26 19.76 -0.48
#